data_17df4e7b8a4f890d4f78bab87de6859b
#
_entry.id   17df4e7b8a4f890d4f78bab87de6859b
#
_cell.length_a   1.000
_cell.length_b   1.000
_cell.length_c   1.000
_cell.angle_alpha   90.00
_cell.angle_beta   90.00
_cell.angle_gamma   90.00
#
_symmetry.space_group_name_H-M   'P 1'
#
loop_
_entity.id
_entity.type
_entity.pdbx_description
1 polymer ?
#
loop_
_entity_poly.entity_id
_entity_poly.type
_entity_poly.pdbx_seq_one_letter_code
_entity_poly.pdbx_strand_id
1 'polypeptide(L)'
;MSKSDFKIYGSRWIILSVYMLMVAVNQLLWITFAPITGDATKYYGVSDLQIGILSMCFMIVYIVVSIPASWIIDKYGIRIGVGTGAVFTGVFGLVRGFAGNDYQMLLMAQIGIAIGQPFILNAITKLAARWFPIEERATATGLGTLAMYIGILAGMTLTPYLIIGSGIDGMLYIYGIISVITTSLFLILIKERPPTAPCRPDQEERSLVFDGFKHTIRTKDFIWLMVIFFIGLGVFNSVTTWIEDILRPRGFSATQAGLTGGLMILGGIIGAVILPMLSDHYKKRIPFIIIALVGATLGLTGITFAESYWLLLSSGMVLGFFLLSAGPIGFQYGAEITYPASEGTSNGMLLLMGQVSGIAFIFGMDSFKSQLDGSMTRSLVLMIGLMVLGILMSTRLKESKILSREAD
;
A
#
# COMPACT_ATOMS: atom_id res chain seq x y z
N MET A 1 -34.83 -21.64 1.09
CA MET A 1 -34.00 -21.95 -0.07
C MET A 1 -32.86 -22.83 0.41
N SER A 2 -32.70 -24.00 -0.21
CA SER A 2 -31.66 -24.98 0.14
C SER A 2 -30.27 -24.47 -0.27
N LYS A 3 -29.19 -24.96 0.36
CA LYS A 3 -27.78 -24.72 -0.02
C LYS A 3 -27.48 -25.09 -1.52
N SER A 4 -28.40 -25.76 -2.21
CA SER A 4 -28.28 -26.25 -3.61
C SER A 4 -28.57 -25.19 -4.69
N ASP A 5 -29.03 -23.99 -4.33
CA ASP A 5 -29.52 -23.02 -5.33
C ASP A 5 -28.46 -22.01 -5.81
N PHE A 6 -27.23 -22.04 -5.27
CA PHE A 6 -26.15 -21.12 -5.64
C PHE A 6 -25.09 -21.84 -6.47
N LYS A 7 -24.89 -21.39 -7.71
CA LYS A 7 -23.84 -21.93 -8.58
C LYS A 7 -22.58 -21.08 -8.46
N ILE A 8 -21.50 -21.70 -7.99
CA ILE A 8 -20.18 -21.09 -7.89
C ILE A 8 -19.43 -21.30 -9.20
N TYR A 9 -19.03 -20.22 -9.87
CA TYR A 9 -18.35 -20.27 -11.16
C TYR A 9 -16.82 -20.20 -10.98
N GLY A 10 -16.09 -21.07 -11.69
CA GLY A 10 -14.61 -21.06 -11.71
C GLY A 10 -14.05 -19.76 -12.28
N SER A 11 -14.80 -19.05 -13.13
CA SER A 11 -14.42 -17.74 -13.69
C SER A 11 -14.15 -16.65 -12.64
N ARG A 12 -14.61 -16.81 -11.37
CA ARG A 12 -14.28 -15.87 -10.29
C ARG A 12 -12.77 -15.70 -10.09
N TRP A 13 -12.02 -16.79 -10.25
CA TRP A 13 -10.56 -16.74 -10.12
C TRP A 13 -9.90 -16.00 -11.29
N ILE A 14 -10.44 -16.10 -12.51
CA ILE A 14 -9.96 -15.33 -13.67
C ILE A 14 -10.19 -13.84 -13.43
N ILE A 15 -11.37 -13.46 -12.96
CA ILE A 15 -11.72 -12.08 -12.65
C ILE A 15 -10.80 -11.53 -11.55
N LEU A 16 -10.56 -12.29 -10.49
CA LEU A 16 -9.63 -11.91 -9.43
C LEU A 16 -8.20 -11.77 -9.95
N SER A 17 -7.71 -12.73 -10.75
CA SER A 17 -6.34 -12.69 -11.29
C SER A 17 -6.09 -11.47 -12.18
N VAL A 18 -7.05 -11.12 -13.03
CA VAL A 18 -6.96 -9.94 -13.90
C VAL A 18 -7.00 -8.65 -13.07
N TYR A 19 -7.84 -8.62 -12.03
CA TYR A 19 -7.85 -7.52 -11.07
C TYR A 19 -6.52 -7.41 -10.32
N MET A 20 -5.99 -8.52 -9.82
CA MET A 20 -4.69 -8.56 -9.12
C MET A 20 -3.55 -8.06 -10.02
N LEU A 21 -3.55 -8.44 -11.30
CA LEU A 21 -2.57 -7.95 -12.27
C LEU A 21 -2.67 -6.43 -12.43
N MET A 22 -3.90 -5.89 -12.50
CA MET A 22 -4.13 -4.45 -12.60
C MET A 22 -3.63 -3.70 -11.36
N VAL A 23 -3.91 -4.24 -10.17
CA VAL A 23 -3.39 -3.70 -8.89
C VAL A 23 -1.87 -3.71 -8.89
N ALA A 24 -1.25 -4.84 -9.24
CA ALA A 24 0.21 -4.98 -9.22
C ALA A 24 0.88 -4.00 -10.19
N VAL A 25 0.36 -3.85 -11.40
CA VAL A 25 0.91 -2.90 -12.39
C VAL A 25 0.75 -1.46 -11.91
N ASN A 26 -0.39 -1.07 -11.36
CA ASN A 26 -0.57 0.28 -10.83
C ASN A 26 0.43 0.58 -9.69
N GLN A 27 0.68 -0.36 -8.80
CA GLN A 27 1.64 -0.20 -7.70
C GLN A 27 3.09 -0.21 -8.16
N LEU A 28 3.42 -0.99 -9.18
CA LEU A 28 4.73 -0.95 -9.85
C LEU A 28 4.99 0.44 -10.43
N LEU A 29 3.98 1.03 -11.11
CA LEU A 29 4.08 2.36 -11.69
C LEU A 29 4.20 3.46 -10.63
N TRP A 30 3.57 3.28 -9.46
CA TRP A 30 3.69 4.19 -8.33
C TRP A 30 5.12 4.31 -7.83
N ILE A 31 5.79 3.17 -7.58
CA ILE A 31 7.07 3.12 -6.89
C ILE A 31 8.29 3.17 -7.82
N THR A 32 8.07 3.24 -9.14
CA THR A 32 9.10 3.15 -10.18
C THR A 32 10.36 3.95 -9.88
N PHE A 33 10.25 5.19 -9.40
CA PHE A 33 11.40 6.09 -9.23
C PHE A 33 12.14 5.94 -7.89
N ALA A 34 11.53 5.30 -6.90
CA ALA A 34 12.13 5.16 -5.57
C ALA A 34 13.52 4.49 -5.55
N PRO A 35 13.75 3.37 -6.28
CA PRO A 35 15.07 2.72 -6.27
C PRO A 35 16.12 3.38 -7.20
N ILE A 36 15.74 4.43 -7.95
CA ILE A 36 16.59 5.08 -8.96
C ILE A 36 16.57 6.61 -8.86
N THR A 37 16.29 7.16 -7.67
CA THR A 37 16.15 8.62 -7.47
C THR A 37 17.36 9.37 -8.01
N GLY A 38 18.59 8.92 -7.71
CA GLY A 38 19.81 9.58 -8.15
C GLY A 38 20.06 9.53 -9.65
N ASP A 39 19.67 8.45 -10.33
CA ASP A 39 19.74 8.37 -11.79
C ASP A 39 18.69 9.26 -12.44
N ALA A 40 17.47 9.28 -11.86
CA ALA A 40 16.38 10.12 -12.36
C ALA A 40 16.66 11.62 -12.16
N THR A 41 17.23 12.06 -11.04
CA THR A 41 17.62 13.46 -10.83
C THR A 41 18.62 13.94 -11.86
N LYS A 42 19.62 13.12 -12.20
CA LYS A 42 20.61 13.44 -13.24
C LYS A 42 19.97 13.49 -14.61
N TYR A 43 19.09 12.54 -14.91
CA TYR A 43 18.44 12.44 -16.23
C TYR A 43 17.50 13.61 -16.52
N TYR A 44 16.66 13.99 -15.55
CA TYR A 44 15.69 15.08 -15.70
C TYR A 44 16.26 16.47 -15.32
N GLY A 45 17.44 16.54 -14.70
CA GLY A 45 18.02 17.80 -14.23
C GLY A 45 17.21 18.45 -13.12
N VAL A 46 16.62 17.67 -12.23
CA VAL A 46 15.73 18.10 -11.14
C VAL A 46 16.28 17.71 -9.78
N SER A 47 15.69 18.21 -8.70
CA SER A 47 16.06 17.83 -7.33
C SER A 47 15.52 16.46 -6.91
N ASP A 48 16.13 15.85 -5.88
CA ASP A 48 15.65 14.60 -5.29
C ASP A 48 14.19 14.74 -4.83
N LEU A 49 13.80 15.88 -4.24
CA LEU A 49 12.42 16.16 -3.85
C LEU A 49 11.45 16.10 -5.04
N GLN A 50 11.84 16.66 -6.19
CA GLN A 50 11.00 16.60 -7.37
C GLN A 50 10.77 15.15 -7.85
N ILE A 51 11.79 14.28 -7.74
CA ILE A 51 11.60 12.84 -7.98
C ILE A 51 10.69 12.22 -6.89
N GLY A 52 10.86 12.58 -5.63
CA GLY A 52 9.96 12.13 -4.53
C GLY A 52 8.50 12.55 -4.73
N ILE A 53 8.24 13.71 -5.36
CA ILE A 53 6.89 14.17 -5.72
C ILE A 53 6.20 13.20 -6.67
N LEU A 54 6.93 12.47 -7.52
CA LEU A 54 6.33 11.45 -8.41
C LEU A 54 5.66 10.30 -7.64
N SER A 55 6.16 9.96 -6.45
CA SER A 55 5.49 9.00 -5.55
C SER A 55 4.45 9.69 -4.67
N MET A 56 4.75 10.88 -4.16
CA MET A 56 3.89 11.63 -3.25
C MET A 56 2.59 12.10 -3.93
N CYS A 57 2.59 12.38 -5.24
CA CYS A 57 1.39 12.79 -5.97
C CYS A 57 0.27 11.74 -5.88
N PHE A 58 0.59 10.46 -5.76
CA PHE A 58 -0.40 9.40 -5.57
C PHE A 58 -1.14 9.55 -4.23
N MET A 59 -0.44 9.90 -3.18
CA MET A 59 -1.04 10.11 -1.86
C MET A 59 -1.96 11.34 -1.86
N ILE A 60 -1.51 12.44 -2.48
CA ILE A 60 -2.30 13.68 -2.61
C ILE A 60 -3.58 13.40 -3.41
N VAL A 61 -3.43 12.77 -4.58
CA VAL A 61 -4.55 12.44 -5.46
C VAL A 61 -5.50 11.45 -4.79
N TYR A 62 -4.97 10.47 -4.05
CA TYR A 62 -5.80 9.50 -3.33
C TYR A 62 -6.73 10.17 -2.32
N ILE A 63 -6.23 11.13 -1.54
CA ILE A 63 -7.06 11.88 -0.56
C ILE A 63 -8.24 12.56 -1.26
N VAL A 64 -8.03 13.14 -2.44
CA VAL A 64 -9.07 13.89 -3.16
C VAL A 64 -10.02 12.96 -3.92
N VAL A 65 -9.46 11.94 -4.59
CA VAL A 65 -10.21 11.11 -5.56
C VAL A 65 -10.85 9.88 -4.91
N SER A 66 -10.41 9.45 -3.72
CA SER A 66 -10.89 8.21 -3.09
C SER A 66 -12.41 8.19 -2.86
N ILE A 67 -12.99 9.30 -2.38
CA ILE A 67 -14.44 9.38 -2.13
C ILE A 67 -15.24 9.35 -3.45
N PRO A 68 -14.95 10.19 -4.47
CA PRO A 68 -15.60 10.09 -5.77
C PRO A 68 -15.44 8.71 -6.43
N ALA A 69 -14.25 8.11 -6.33
CA ALA A 69 -13.98 6.79 -6.91
C ALA A 69 -14.85 5.72 -6.25
N SER A 70 -14.92 5.69 -4.92
CA SER A 70 -15.77 4.77 -4.18
C SER A 70 -17.25 4.94 -4.55
N TRP A 71 -17.72 6.18 -4.66
CA TRP A 71 -19.09 6.47 -5.09
C TRP A 71 -19.38 5.94 -6.50
N ILE A 72 -18.46 6.13 -7.45
CA ILE A 72 -18.61 5.61 -8.83
C ILE A 72 -18.63 4.07 -8.81
N ILE A 73 -17.74 3.44 -8.05
CA ILE A 73 -17.71 1.97 -7.88
C ILE A 73 -19.05 1.49 -7.30
N ASP A 74 -19.60 2.17 -6.32
CA ASP A 74 -20.84 1.78 -5.68
C ASP A 74 -22.05 1.95 -6.59
N LYS A 75 -22.11 3.05 -7.32
CA LYS A 75 -23.24 3.37 -8.18
C LYS A 75 -23.23 2.60 -9.51
N TYR A 76 -22.08 2.52 -10.17
CA TYR A 76 -21.94 1.99 -11.53
C TYR A 76 -21.28 0.61 -11.60
N GLY A 77 -20.76 0.14 -10.49
CA GLY A 77 -20.18 -1.19 -10.36
C GLY A 77 -18.69 -1.28 -10.65
N ILE A 78 -18.18 -2.52 -10.56
CA ILE A 78 -16.76 -2.84 -10.64
C ILE A 78 -16.24 -2.61 -12.06
N ARG A 79 -17.00 -3.03 -13.07
CA ARG A 79 -16.59 -2.94 -14.47
C ARG A 79 -16.34 -1.50 -14.89
N ILE A 80 -17.23 -0.58 -14.53
CA ILE A 80 -17.10 0.85 -14.84
C ILE A 80 -16.09 1.49 -13.90
N GLY A 81 -16.21 1.28 -12.58
CA GLY A 81 -15.33 1.88 -11.59
C GLY A 81 -13.86 1.51 -11.84
N VAL A 82 -13.53 0.22 -11.70
CA VAL A 82 -12.14 -0.24 -11.93
C VAL A 82 -11.70 -0.03 -13.38
N GLY A 83 -12.63 -0.16 -14.34
CA GLY A 83 -12.36 0.12 -15.75
C GLY A 83 -11.89 1.54 -15.99
N THR A 84 -12.47 2.53 -15.32
CA THR A 84 -12.01 3.92 -15.34
C THR A 84 -10.57 4.00 -14.81
N GLY A 85 -10.28 3.40 -13.66
CA GLY A 85 -8.93 3.36 -13.10
C GLY A 85 -7.91 2.67 -14.03
N ALA A 86 -8.33 1.57 -14.66
CA ALA A 86 -7.50 0.84 -15.63
C ALA A 86 -7.17 1.70 -16.85
N VAL A 87 -8.16 2.43 -17.42
CA VAL A 87 -7.94 3.32 -18.56
C VAL A 87 -6.96 4.43 -18.19
N PHE A 88 -7.13 5.09 -17.03
CA PHE A 88 -6.16 6.08 -16.55
C PHE A 88 -4.76 5.48 -16.43
N THR A 89 -4.63 4.31 -15.82
CA THR A 89 -3.33 3.65 -15.66
C THR A 89 -2.70 3.27 -17.00
N GLY A 90 -3.46 2.73 -17.95
CA GLY A 90 -2.95 2.32 -19.25
C GLY A 90 -2.55 3.51 -20.14
N VAL A 91 -3.43 4.50 -20.26
CA VAL A 91 -3.18 5.69 -21.10
C VAL A 91 -1.99 6.49 -20.57
N PHE A 92 -2.03 6.86 -19.28
CA PHE A 92 -0.97 7.69 -18.70
C PHE A 92 0.32 6.91 -18.42
N GLY A 93 0.24 5.58 -18.21
CA GLY A 93 1.42 4.71 -18.19
C GLY A 93 2.16 4.73 -19.54
N LEU A 94 1.41 4.71 -20.64
CA LEU A 94 2.00 4.84 -21.99
C LEU A 94 2.51 6.27 -22.26
N VAL A 95 1.72 7.32 -21.93
CA VAL A 95 2.13 8.71 -22.07
C VAL A 95 3.44 8.97 -21.33
N ARG A 96 3.62 8.39 -20.15
CA ARG A 96 4.86 8.45 -19.38
C ARG A 96 6.06 7.89 -20.15
N GLY A 97 5.86 6.85 -20.95
CA GLY A 97 6.89 6.26 -21.82
C GLY A 97 7.39 7.18 -22.93
N PHE A 98 6.60 8.21 -23.28
CA PHE A 98 6.97 9.20 -24.30
C PHE A 98 7.43 10.53 -23.70
N ALA A 99 7.59 10.63 -22.38
CA ALA A 99 7.98 11.87 -21.73
C ALA A 99 9.42 12.30 -22.07
N GLY A 100 10.29 11.37 -22.50
CA GLY A 100 11.69 11.65 -22.70
C GLY A 100 12.31 12.29 -21.45
N ASN A 101 13.07 13.35 -21.61
CA ASN A 101 13.67 14.12 -20.52
C ASN A 101 12.78 15.27 -19.99
N ASP A 102 11.51 15.35 -20.42
CA ASP A 102 10.56 16.36 -19.95
C ASP A 102 9.92 15.92 -18.60
N TYR A 103 10.44 16.49 -17.52
CA TYR A 103 9.90 16.24 -16.17
C TYR A 103 8.44 16.68 -16.02
N GLN A 104 7.99 17.75 -16.66
CA GLN A 104 6.62 18.23 -16.56
C GLN A 104 5.63 17.23 -17.18
N MET A 105 5.98 16.74 -18.39
CA MET A 105 5.19 15.69 -19.03
C MET A 105 5.16 14.40 -18.20
N LEU A 106 6.31 14.03 -17.63
CA LEU A 106 6.40 12.89 -16.71
C LEU A 106 5.46 13.05 -15.50
N LEU A 107 5.51 14.23 -14.83
CA LEU A 107 4.69 14.52 -13.66
C LEU A 107 3.19 14.49 -14.00
N MET A 108 2.79 15.08 -15.11
CA MET A 108 1.40 15.07 -15.57
C MET A 108 0.91 13.64 -15.84
N ALA A 109 1.75 12.82 -16.48
CA ALA A 109 1.45 11.41 -16.71
C ALA A 109 1.35 10.64 -15.37
N GLN A 110 2.24 10.93 -14.44
CA GLN A 110 2.22 10.30 -13.10
C GLN A 110 0.95 10.65 -12.31
N ILE A 111 0.50 11.91 -12.36
CA ILE A 111 -0.79 12.35 -11.78
C ILE A 111 -1.95 11.60 -12.45
N GLY A 112 -1.92 11.43 -13.77
CA GLY A 112 -2.93 10.66 -14.48
C GLY A 112 -3.02 9.21 -14.00
N ILE A 113 -1.88 8.53 -13.78
CA ILE A 113 -1.85 7.17 -13.20
C ILE A 113 -2.40 7.20 -11.77
N ALA A 114 -2.02 8.21 -10.97
CA ALA A 114 -2.46 8.39 -9.59
C ALA A 114 -3.99 8.54 -9.48
N ILE A 115 -4.66 9.21 -10.43
CA ILE A 115 -6.13 9.30 -10.49
C ILE A 115 -6.75 7.90 -10.62
N GLY A 116 -6.11 6.99 -11.36
CA GLY A 116 -6.58 5.62 -11.52
C GLY A 116 -6.51 4.78 -10.24
N GLN A 117 -5.57 5.06 -9.33
CA GLN A 117 -5.28 4.23 -8.17
C GLN A 117 -6.48 4.02 -7.22
N PRO A 118 -7.22 5.05 -6.76
CA PRO A 118 -8.38 4.85 -5.87
C PRO A 118 -9.49 4.00 -6.49
N PHE A 119 -9.72 4.12 -7.80
CA PHE A 119 -10.69 3.30 -8.52
C PHE A 119 -10.31 1.81 -8.53
N ILE A 120 -9.02 1.53 -8.54
CA ILE A 120 -8.49 0.16 -8.51
C ILE A 120 -8.50 -0.37 -7.08
N LEU A 121 -7.90 0.34 -6.12
CA LEU A 121 -7.68 -0.18 -4.77
C LEU A 121 -8.97 -0.29 -3.94
N ASN A 122 -9.93 0.62 -4.10
CA ASN A 122 -11.15 0.63 -3.29
C ASN A 122 -12.18 -0.43 -3.72
N ALA A 123 -11.93 -1.16 -4.80
CA ALA A 123 -12.94 -2.07 -5.37
C ALA A 123 -12.82 -3.52 -4.87
N ILE A 124 -11.75 -3.89 -4.15
CA ILE A 124 -11.46 -5.31 -3.84
C ILE A 124 -12.56 -5.96 -2.99
N THR A 125 -13.06 -5.31 -1.97
CA THR A 125 -14.11 -5.83 -1.10
C THR A 125 -15.40 -6.06 -1.88
N LYS A 126 -15.75 -5.11 -2.74
CA LYS A 126 -16.93 -5.23 -3.62
C LYS A 126 -16.78 -6.32 -4.67
N LEU A 127 -15.58 -6.49 -5.23
CA LEU A 127 -15.28 -7.60 -6.14
C LEU A 127 -15.45 -8.94 -5.43
N ALA A 128 -14.86 -9.06 -4.24
CA ALA A 128 -14.98 -10.26 -3.41
C ALA A 128 -16.44 -10.56 -3.06
N ALA A 129 -17.22 -9.55 -2.64
CA ALA A 129 -18.62 -9.71 -2.29
C ALA A 129 -19.50 -10.16 -3.47
N ARG A 130 -19.20 -9.70 -4.70
CA ARG A 130 -20.00 -10.03 -5.90
C ARG A 130 -19.65 -11.36 -6.55
N TRP A 131 -18.39 -11.80 -6.46
CA TRP A 131 -17.90 -12.96 -7.18
C TRP A 131 -17.66 -14.19 -6.32
N PHE A 132 -17.46 -13.99 -5.00
CA PHE A 132 -17.07 -15.06 -4.09
C PHE A 132 -18.15 -15.35 -3.04
N PRO A 133 -18.35 -16.63 -2.68
CA PRO A 133 -19.16 -17.00 -1.52
C PRO A 133 -18.52 -16.44 -0.23
N ILE A 134 -19.30 -16.28 0.82
CA ILE A 134 -18.87 -15.64 2.08
C ILE A 134 -17.58 -16.26 2.63
N GLU A 135 -17.47 -17.58 2.56
CA GLU A 135 -16.33 -18.34 3.08
C GLU A 135 -15.01 -18.05 2.34
N GLU A 136 -15.08 -17.56 1.09
CA GLU A 136 -13.90 -17.29 0.25
C GLU A 136 -13.58 -15.78 0.13
N ARG A 137 -14.45 -14.87 0.64
CA ARG A 137 -14.27 -13.41 0.47
C ARG A 137 -13.00 -12.88 1.11
N ALA A 138 -12.68 -13.36 2.32
CA ALA A 138 -11.46 -12.99 3.02
C ALA A 138 -10.22 -13.39 2.21
N THR A 139 -10.21 -14.60 1.64
CA THR A 139 -9.13 -15.07 0.76
C THR A 139 -8.99 -14.20 -0.49
N ALA A 140 -10.11 -13.88 -1.14
CA ALA A 140 -10.10 -13.04 -2.34
C ALA A 140 -9.57 -11.62 -2.04
N THR A 141 -10.01 -11.03 -0.95
CA THR A 141 -9.54 -9.70 -0.49
C THR A 141 -8.07 -9.74 -0.12
N GLY A 142 -7.63 -10.77 0.59
CA GLY A 142 -6.23 -10.99 0.95
C GLY A 142 -5.32 -11.10 -0.27
N LEU A 143 -5.74 -11.87 -1.29
CA LEU A 143 -4.99 -12.00 -2.55
C LEU A 143 -4.93 -10.68 -3.32
N GLY A 144 -6.02 -9.90 -3.34
CA GLY A 144 -6.02 -8.56 -3.94
C GLY A 144 -5.06 -7.60 -3.25
N THR A 145 -4.98 -7.67 -1.91
CA THR A 145 -4.01 -6.89 -1.13
C THR A 145 -2.57 -7.37 -1.37
N LEU A 146 -2.36 -8.68 -1.47
CA LEU A 146 -1.06 -9.26 -1.78
C LEU A 146 -0.54 -8.78 -3.15
N ALA A 147 -1.42 -8.63 -4.14
CA ALA A 147 -1.07 -8.12 -5.46
C ALA A 147 -0.46 -6.70 -5.40
N MET A 148 -0.92 -5.86 -4.47
CA MET A 148 -0.32 -4.54 -4.21
C MET A 148 1.15 -4.66 -3.83
N TYR A 149 1.47 -5.53 -2.89
CA TYR A 149 2.86 -5.74 -2.45
C TYR A 149 3.72 -6.39 -3.54
N ILE A 150 3.16 -7.31 -4.34
CA ILE A 150 3.86 -7.90 -5.50
C ILE A 150 4.23 -6.80 -6.51
N GLY A 151 3.34 -5.85 -6.78
CA GLY A 151 3.63 -4.71 -7.65
C GLY A 151 4.77 -3.83 -7.12
N ILE A 152 4.75 -3.51 -5.83
CA ILE A 152 5.82 -2.72 -5.18
C ILE A 152 7.14 -3.49 -5.23
N LEU A 153 7.14 -4.77 -4.90
CA LEU A 153 8.32 -5.64 -4.97
C LEU A 153 8.92 -5.63 -6.38
N ALA A 154 8.08 -5.82 -7.40
CA ALA A 154 8.50 -5.79 -8.80
C ALA A 154 9.09 -4.42 -9.18
N GLY A 155 8.44 -3.32 -8.81
CA GLY A 155 8.96 -1.96 -9.05
C GLY A 155 10.32 -1.71 -8.39
N MET A 156 10.48 -2.12 -7.14
CA MET A 156 11.75 -1.97 -6.42
C MET A 156 12.88 -2.78 -7.04
N THR A 157 12.61 -4.03 -7.42
CA THR A 157 13.67 -4.95 -7.88
C THR A 157 13.95 -4.84 -9.36
N LEU A 158 12.93 -4.74 -10.22
CA LEU A 158 13.13 -4.77 -11.68
C LEU A 158 13.62 -3.43 -12.25
N THR A 159 13.19 -2.30 -11.67
CA THR A 159 13.50 -0.97 -12.22
C THR A 159 15.01 -0.71 -12.36
N PRO A 160 15.86 -0.94 -11.31
CA PRO A 160 17.29 -0.71 -11.45
C PRO A 160 17.96 -1.59 -12.52
N TYR A 161 17.47 -2.83 -12.71
CA TYR A 161 18.02 -3.71 -13.77
C TYR A 161 17.61 -3.25 -15.17
N LEU A 162 16.36 -2.76 -15.33
CA LEU A 162 15.88 -2.29 -16.62
C LEU A 162 16.63 -1.04 -17.08
N ILE A 163 16.97 -0.11 -16.19
CA ILE A 163 17.71 1.09 -16.57
C ILE A 163 19.13 0.79 -17.01
N ILE A 164 19.77 -0.25 -16.49
CA ILE A 164 21.11 -0.66 -16.92
C ILE A 164 21.11 -1.09 -18.41
N GLY A 165 20.06 -1.80 -18.83
CA GLY A 165 19.97 -2.32 -20.20
C GLY A 165 19.34 -1.37 -21.21
N SER A 166 18.35 -0.57 -20.81
CA SER A 166 17.52 0.22 -21.73
C SER A 166 17.46 1.72 -21.41
N GLY A 167 18.12 2.18 -20.36
CA GLY A 167 18.00 3.54 -19.85
C GLY A 167 16.63 3.82 -19.23
N ILE A 168 16.44 5.06 -18.76
CA ILE A 168 15.18 5.50 -18.14
C ILE A 168 14.04 5.49 -19.17
N ASP A 169 14.27 5.99 -20.38
CA ASP A 169 13.25 6.02 -21.44
C ASP A 169 12.78 4.63 -21.82
N GLY A 170 13.72 3.69 -22.04
CA GLY A 170 13.39 2.32 -22.39
C GLY A 170 12.61 1.62 -21.27
N MET A 171 12.97 1.83 -20.02
CA MET A 171 12.25 1.31 -18.87
C MET A 171 10.83 1.85 -18.78
N LEU A 172 10.65 3.17 -18.94
CA LEU A 172 9.34 3.82 -18.94
C LEU A 172 8.45 3.33 -20.09
N TYR A 173 9.04 3.14 -21.28
CA TYR A 173 8.34 2.61 -22.43
C TYR A 173 7.89 1.16 -22.22
N ILE A 174 8.75 0.31 -21.67
CA ILE A 174 8.42 -1.09 -21.29
C ILE A 174 7.25 -1.10 -20.31
N TYR A 175 7.31 -0.31 -19.25
CA TYR A 175 6.23 -0.21 -18.27
C TYR A 175 4.93 0.37 -18.86
N GLY A 176 5.06 1.30 -19.81
CA GLY A 176 3.93 1.81 -20.58
C GLY A 176 3.23 0.72 -21.39
N ILE A 177 3.99 -0.11 -22.12
CA ILE A 177 3.44 -1.27 -22.85
C ILE A 177 2.76 -2.25 -21.90
N ILE A 178 3.41 -2.61 -20.79
CA ILE A 178 2.83 -3.51 -19.77
C ILE A 178 1.51 -2.95 -19.24
N SER A 179 1.43 -1.64 -19.00
CA SER A 179 0.21 -1.01 -18.50
C SER A 179 -0.94 -1.06 -19.53
N VAL A 180 -0.66 -0.86 -20.82
CA VAL A 180 -1.65 -0.96 -21.90
C VAL A 180 -2.13 -2.40 -22.09
N ILE A 181 -1.21 -3.36 -22.10
CA ILE A 181 -1.56 -4.78 -22.22
C ILE A 181 -2.45 -5.21 -21.03
N THR A 182 -2.06 -4.84 -19.81
CA THR A 182 -2.82 -5.17 -18.60
C THR A 182 -4.20 -4.51 -18.59
N THR A 183 -4.27 -3.24 -18.99
CA THR A 183 -5.55 -2.52 -19.14
C THR A 183 -6.46 -3.18 -20.17
N SER A 184 -5.92 -3.51 -21.33
CA SER A 184 -6.68 -4.18 -22.41
C SER A 184 -7.20 -5.54 -21.95
N LEU A 185 -6.34 -6.33 -21.31
CA LEU A 185 -6.70 -7.63 -20.76
C LEU A 185 -7.81 -7.49 -19.68
N PHE A 186 -7.68 -6.50 -18.80
CA PHE A 186 -8.68 -6.21 -17.80
C PHE A 186 -10.03 -5.85 -18.43
N LEU A 187 -10.06 -4.89 -19.36
CA LEU A 187 -11.30 -4.42 -20.00
C LEU A 187 -12.03 -5.53 -20.80
N ILE A 188 -11.28 -6.44 -21.40
CA ILE A 188 -11.83 -7.58 -22.17
C ILE A 188 -12.44 -8.64 -21.21
N LEU A 189 -11.74 -8.97 -20.14
CA LEU A 189 -12.09 -10.11 -19.29
C LEU A 189 -13.01 -9.75 -18.13
N ILE A 190 -13.01 -8.49 -17.66
CA ILE A 190 -13.79 -8.09 -16.50
C ILE A 190 -15.30 -8.20 -16.77
N LYS A 191 -16.01 -8.82 -15.84
CA LYS A 191 -17.47 -8.87 -15.83
C LYS A 191 -17.98 -8.33 -14.52
N GLU A 192 -19.14 -7.68 -14.55
CA GLU A 192 -19.73 -7.03 -13.38
C GLU A 192 -20.18 -8.02 -12.31
N ARG A 193 -20.81 -9.13 -12.75
CA ARG A 193 -21.39 -10.18 -11.90
C ARG A 193 -21.31 -11.53 -12.58
N PRO A 194 -21.28 -12.62 -11.81
CA PRO A 194 -21.53 -13.95 -12.36
C PRO A 194 -22.99 -14.07 -12.83
N PRO A 195 -23.31 -15.05 -13.69
CA PRO A 195 -24.69 -15.27 -14.17
C PRO A 195 -25.72 -15.52 -13.05
N THR A 196 -25.29 -16.12 -11.93
CA THR A 196 -26.10 -16.28 -10.71
C THR A 196 -25.31 -15.76 -9.51
N ALA A 197 -25.98 -15.11 -8.55
CA ALA A 197 -25.33 -14.58 -7.35
C ALA A 197 -24.70 -15.72 -6.53
N PRO A 198 -23.49 -15.52 -5.94
CA PRO A 198 -22.81 -16.53 -5.13
C PRO A 198 -23.36 -16.66 -3.70
N CYS A 199 -24.29 -15.78 -3.30
CA CYS A 199 -24.88 -15.74 -1.97
C CYS A 199 -26.27 -15.11 -2.00
N ARG A 200 -26.97 -15.11 -0.85
CA ARG A 200 -28.30 -14.47 -0.70
C ARG A 200 -28.22 -12.95 -0.80
N PRO A 201 -29.30 -12.27 -1.26
CA PRO A 201 -29.31 -10.81 -1.39
C PRO A 201 -29.11 -10.04 -0.08
N ASP A 202 -29.49 -10.64 1.06
CA ASP A 202 -29.29 -10.08 2.41
C ASP A 202 -27.83 -10.14 2.90
N GLN A 203 -26.99 -10.90 2.20
CA GLN A 203 -25.57 -11.10 2.47
C GLN A 203 -24.67 -10.29 1.52
N GLU A 204 -25.23 -9.51 0.61
CA GLU A 204 -24.47 -8.51 -0.15
C GLU A 204 -24.04 -7.37 0.78
N GLU A 205 -22.76 -6.97 0.70
CA GLU A 205 -22.20 -5.90 1.50
C GLU A 205 -22.91 -4.57 1.18
N ARG A 206 -23.46 -3.93 2.21
CA ARG A 206 -24.10 -2.61 2.07
C ARG A 206 -23.03 -1.53 2.11
N SER A 207 -23.20 -0.50 1.26
CA SER A 207 -22.29 0.65 1.16
C SER A 207 -22.09 1.38 2.50
N LEU A 208 -20.93 2.01 2.63
CA LEU A 208 -20.48 2.81 3.77
C LEU A 208 -21.58 3.71 4.35
N VAL A 209 -21.86 3.56 5.64
CA VAL A 209 -22.81 4.42 6.36
C VAL A 209 -22.00 5.48 7.10
N PHE A 210 -22.21 6.76 6.76
CA PHE A 210 -21.55 7.92 7.38
C PHE A 210 -21.80 8.05 8.91
N ASP A 211 -22.83 7.40 9.42
CA ASP A 211 -23.20 7.47 10.85
C ASP A 211 -22.14 6.85 11.80
N GLY A 212 -21.32 5.91 11.32
CA GLY A 212 -20.21 5.32 12.08
C GLY A 212 -19.04 6.28 12.33
N PHE A 213 -18.84 7.29 11.48
CA PHE A 213 -17.69 8.19 11.53
C PHE A 213 -17.60 8.97 12.86
N LYS A 214 -18.72 9.56 13.32
CA LYS A 214 -18.78 10.34 14.56
C LYS A 214 -18.53 9.49 15.81
N HIS A 215 -18.98 8.26 15.81
CA HIS A 215 -18.72 7.30 16.89
C HIS A 215 -17.24 6.90 16.94
N THR A 216 -16.67 6.59 15.79
CA THR A 216 -15.28 6.16 15.63
C THR A 216 -14.29 7.21 16.12
N ILE A 217 -14.46 8.50 15.74
CA ILE A 217 -13.59 9.60 16.22
C ILE A 217 -13.70 9.85 17.72
N ARG A 218 -14.80 9.50 18.37
CA ARG A 218 -14.99 9.68 19.81
C ARG A 218 -14.38 8.57 20.66
N THR A 219 -14.00 7.46 20.05
CA THR A 219 -13.39 6.33 20.75
C THR A 219 -11.92 6.61 21.02
N LYS A 220 -11.55 6.82 22.29
CA LYS A 220 -10.17 7.22 22.67
C LYS A 220 -9.11 6.25 22.18
N ASP A 221 -9.31 4.95 22.31
CA ASP A 221 -8.35 3.94 21.87
C ASP A 221 -8.19 3.97 20.34
N PHE A 222 -9.24 4.33 19.59
CA PHE A 222 -9.15 4.50 18.14
C PHE A 222 -8.32 5.73 17.76
N ILE A 223 -8.41 6.83 18.50
CA ILE A 223 -7.55 8.00 18.26
C ILE A 223 -6.07 7.65 18.46
N TRP A 224 -5.73 6.89 19.52
CA TRP A 224 -4.38 6.39 19.73
C TRP A 224 -3.92 5.50 18.56
N LEU A 225 -4.80 4.60 18.10
CA LEU A 225 -4.55 3.73 16.97
C LEU A 225 -4.31 4.54 15.68
N MET A 226 -5.09 5.59 15.42
CA MET A 226 -4.88 6.49 14.29
C MET A 226 -3.50 7.15 14.31
N VAL A 227 -3.01 7.59 15.49
CA VAL A 227 -1.67 8.17 15.61
C VAL A 227 -0.59 7.11 15.39
N ILE A 228 -0.78 5.89 15.90
CA ILE A 228 0.14 4.77 15.65
C ILE A 228 0.20 4.45 14.15
N PHE A 229 -0.95 4.41 13.47
CA PHE A 229 -1.01 4.22 12.01
C PHE A 229 -0.40 5.38 11.23
N PHE A 230 -0.60 6.63 11.68
CA PHE A 230 0.06 7.79 11.12
C PHE A 230 1.59 7.63 11.15
N ILE A 231 2.15 7.21 12.29
CA ILE A 231 3.59 6.97 12.41
C ILE A 231 4.03 5.79 11.54
N GLY A 232 3.40 4.62 11.70
CA GLY A 232 3.81 3.39 11.01
C GLY A 232 3.71 3.48 9.49
N LEU A 233 2.57 3.93 8.96
CA LEU A 233 2.39 4.10 7.52
C LEU A 233 3.23 5.25 6.95
N GLY A 234 3.45 6.31 7.73
CA GLY A 234 4.36 7.39 7.36
C GLY A 234 5.80 6.91 7.20
N VAL A 235 6.29 6.10 8.15
CA VAL A 235 7.61 5.47 8.06
C VAL A 235 7.68 4.54 6.85
N PHE A 236 6.66 3.69 6.63
CA PHE A 236 6.62 2.80 5.46
C PHE A 236 6.72 3.58 4.16
N ASN A 237 5.83 4.55 3.96
CA ASN A 237 5.76 5.33 2.72
C ASN A 237 7.04 6.12 2.46
N SER A 238 7.61 6.74 3.49
CA SER A 238 8.80 7.58 3.34
C SER A 238 10.07 6.75 3.13
N VAL A 239 10.29 5.70 3.92
CA VAL A 239 11.45 4.80 3.73
C VAL A 239 11.38 4.11 2.37
N THR A 240 10.18 3.66 1.94
CA THR A 240 9.99 3.04 0.65
C THR A 240 10.27 4.03 -0.50
N THR A 241 9.81 5.28 -0.38
CA THR A 241 10.03 6.32 -1.40
C THR A 241 11.50 6.74 -1.49
N TRP A 242 12.18 6.89 -0.36
CA TRP A 242 13.55 7.39 -0.29
C TRP A 242 14.61 6.29 -0.17
N ILE A 243 14.30 5.04 -0.47
CA ILE A 243 15.21 3.91 -0.22
C ILE A 243 16.59 4.09 -0.87
N GLU A 244 16.65 4.57 -2.10
CA GLU A 244 17.90 4.83 -2.80
C GLU A 244 18.62 6.06 -2.22
N ASP A 245 17.91 7.13 -1.93
CA ASP A 245 18.45 8.36 -1.33
C ASP A 245 19.00 8.14 0.09
N ILE A 246 18.40 7.23 0.86
CA ILE A 246 18.91 6.81 2.17
C ILE A 246 20.26 6.08 2.02
N LEU A 247 20.43 5.28 0.96
CA LEU A 247 21.56 4.38 0.80
C LEU A 247 22.68 4.94 -0.08
N ARG A 248 22.36 5.78 -1.06
CA ARG A 248 23.32 6.40 -1.99
C ARG A 248 24.48 7.13 -1.29
N PRO A 249 24.27 7.96 -0.24
CA PRO A 249 25.37 8.65 0.46
C PRO A 249 26.35 7.69 1.15
N ARG A 250 25.95 6.44 1.39
CA ARG A 250 26.79 5.37 1.97
C ARG A 250 27.50 4.52 0.91
N GLY A 251 27.41 4.90 -0.37
CA GLY A 251 28.08 4.23 -1.48
C GLY A 251 27.36 2.98 -2.04
N PHE A 252 26.11 2.72 -1.65
CA PHE A 252 25.33 1.63 -2.22
C PHE A 252 24.73 2.04 -3.57
N SER A 253 24.72 1.10 -4.51
CA SER A 253 24.17 1.30 -5.85
C SER A 253 22.63 1.27 -5.84
N ALA A 254 22.00 1.81 -6.93
CA ALA A 254 20.56 1.74 -7.14
C ALA A 254 20.04 0.28 -7.11
N THR A 255 20.77 -0.67 -7.69
CA THR A 255 20.43 -2.09 -7.62
C THR A 255 20.42 -2.63 -6.19
N GLN A 256 21.41 -2.25 -5.38
CA GLN A 256 21.48 -2.65 -3.97
C GLN A 256 20.35 -2.02 -3.16
N ALA A 257 20.01 -0.76 -3.42
CA ALA A 257 18.87 -0.09 -2.81
C ALA A 257 17.55 -0.75 -3.20
N GLY A 258 17.37 -1.05 -4.48
CA GLY A 258 16.18 -1.75 -4.98
C GLY A 258 16.00 -3.15 -4.38
N LEU A 259 17.09 -3.93 -4.25
CA LEU A 259 17.04 -5.24 -3.58
C LEU A 259 16.73 -5.11 -2.08
N THR A 260 17.26 -4.09 -1.40
CA THR A 260 16.93 -3.83 0.00
C THR A 260 15.46 -3.50 0.17
N GLY A 261 14.91 -2.60 -0.67
CA GLY A 261 13.48 -2.30 -0.70
C GLY A 261 12.63 -3.51 -1.07
N GLY A 262 13.08 -4.31 -2.04
CA GLY A 262 12.42 -5.56 -2.42
C GLY A 262 12.36 -6.56 -1.26
N LEU A 263 13.47 -6.79 -0.54
CA LEU A 263 13.47 -7.66 0.64
C LEU A 263 12.62 -7.12 1.78
N MET A 264 12.54 -5.80 1.93
CA MET A 264 11.62 -5.18 2.88
C MET A 264 10.17 -5.55 2.55
N ILE A 265 9.77 -5.45 1.29
CA ILE A 265 8.41 -5.83 0.88
C ILE A 265 8.17 -7.33 1.02
N LEU A 266 9.14 -8.17 0.63
CA LEU A 266 9.05 -9.62 0.77
C LEU A 266 8.90 -10.03 2.25
N GLY A 267 9.73 -9.47 3.13
CA GLY A 267 9.59 -9.66 4.57
C GLY A 267 8.21 -9.24 5.07
N GLY A 268 7.72 -8.11 4.57
CA GLY A 268 6.39 -7.58 4.89
C GLY A 268 5.24 -8.50 4.48
N ILE A 269 5.32 -9.11 3.29
CA ILE A 269 4.34 -10.11 2.83
C ILE A 269 4.29 -11.30 3.81
N ILE A 270 5.46 -11.82 4.18
CA ILE A 270 5.56 -12.94 5.14
C ILE A 270 5.02 -12.53 6.51
N GLY A 271 5.42 -11.36 7.01
CA GLY A 271 4.99 -10.83 8.30
C GLY A 271 3.48 -10.58 8.39
N ALA A 272 2.89 -10.02 7.33
CA ALA A 272 1.46 -9.75 7.24
C ALA A 272 0.59 -11.02 7.26
N VAL A 273 1.17 -12.19 7.08
CA VAL A 273 0.49 -13.49 7.25
C VAL A 273 0.75 -14.05 8.65
N ILE A 274 2.02 -14.13 9.07
CA ILE A 274 2.43 -14.85 10.28
C ILE A 274 1.93 -14.17 11.56
N LEU A 275 2.21 -12.87 11.75
CA LEU A 275 1.85 -12.19 12.99
C LEU A 275 0.33 -12.07 13.22
N PRO A 276 -0.49 -11.74 12.22
CA PRO A 276 -1.95 -11.76 12.38
C PRO A 276 -2.49 -13.14 12.74
N MET A 277 -1.99 -14.21 12.10
CA MET A 277 -2.37 -15.59 12.47
C MET A 277 -2.06 -15.91 13.93
N LEU A 278 -0.88 -15.50 14.44
CA LEU A 278 -0.53 -15.67 15.85
C LEU A 278 -1.41 -14.81 16.75
N SER A 279 -1.70 -13.55 16.37
CA SER A 279 -2.62 -12.67 17.10
C SER A 279 -4.02 -13.28 17.24
N ASP A 280 -4.53 -13.91 16.17
CA ASP A 280 -5.82 -14.60 16.16
C ASP A 280 -5.80 -15.86 17.02
N HIS A 281 -4.73 -16.65 16.93
CA HIS A 281 -4.56 -17.87 17.71
C HIS A 281 -4.54 -17.58 19.21
N TYR A 282 -3.81 -16.56 19.65
CA TYR A 282 -3.73 -16.17 21.06
C TYR A 282 -4.89 -15.26 21.50
N LYS A 283 -5.78 -14.84 20.57
CA LYS A 283 -6.88 -13.91 20.84
C LYS A 283 -6.43 -12.61 21.52
N LYS A 284 -5.27 -12.07 21.11
CA LYS A 284 -4.68 -10.84 21.65
C LYS A 284 -4.23 -9.94 20.52
N ARG A 285 -4.57 -8.64 20.58
CA ARG A 285 -4.18 -7.66 19.55
C ARG A 285 -2.99 -6.81 19.98
N ILE A 286 -3.06 -6.26 21.16
CA ILE A 286 -2.10 -5.25 21.65
C ILE A 286 -0.67 -5.79 21.78
N PRO A 287 -0.39 -6.98 22.37
CA PRO A 287 0.97 -7.50 22.43
C PRO A 287 1.60 -7.69 21.04
N PHE A 288 0.80 -8.09 20.04
CA PHE A 288 1.29 -8.27 18.68
C PHE A 288 1.52 -6.94 17.94
N ILE A 289 0.72 -5.91 18.22
CA ILE A 289 0.99 -4.53 17.75
C ILE A 289 2.31 -4.03 18.35
N ILE A 290 2.54 -4.23 19.65
CA ILE A 290 3.79 -3.84 20.31
C ILE A 290 4.99 -4.59 19.73
N ILE A 291 4.91 -5.92 19.57
CA ILE A 291 5.94 -6.74 18.96
C ILE A 291 6.26 -6.23 17.55
N ALA A 292 5.23 -5.93 16.77
CA ALA A 292 5.39 -5.40 15.42
C ALA A 292 6.10 -4.04 15.41
N LEU A 293 5.72 -3.12 16.29
CA LEU A 293 6.37 -1.81 16.39
C LEU A 293 7.81 -1.90 16.90
N VAL A 294 8.09 -2.76 17.89
CA VAL A 294 9.46 -2.99 18.38
C VAL A 294 10.35 -3.58 17.31
N GLY A 295 9.90 -4.64 16.65
CA GLY A 295 10.65 -5.26 15.55
C GLY A 295 10.87 -4.31 14.37
N ALA A 296 9.86 -3.52 14.00
CA ALA A 296 10.00 -2.49 12.97
C ALA A 296 11.01 -1.40 13.38
N THR A 297 11.00 -0.98 14.64
CA THR A 297 11.99 -0.02 15.17
C THR A 297 13.41 -0.55 15.09
N LEU A 298 13.62 -1.82 15.43
CA LEU A 298 14.92 -2.49 15.29
C LEU A 298 15.37 -2.55 13.82
N GLY A 299 14.46 -2.93 12.91
CA GLY A 299 14.75 -2.95 11.47
C GLY A 299 15.09 -1.55 10.94
N LEU A 300 14.35 -0.51 11.33
CA LEU A 300 14.62 0.88 10.95
C LEU A 300 15.97 1.36 11.51
N THR A 301 16.30 0.99 12.74
CA THR A 301 17.62 1.29 13.35
C THR A 301 18.74 0.62 12.56
N GLY A 302 18.53 -0.63 12.16
CA GLY A 302 19.48 -1.34 11.31
C GLY A 302 19.66 -0.65 9.95
N ILE A 303 18.57 -0.27 9.25
CA ILE A 303 18.67 0.50 8.00
C ILE A 303 19.42 1.82 8.22
N THR A 304 19.22 2.48 9.36
CA THR A 304 19.85 3.77 9.67
C THR A 304 21.36 3.65 9.85
N PHE A 305 21.85 2.60 10.51
CA PHE A 305 23.24 2.50 10.96
C PHE A 305 24.03 1.31 10.35
N ALA A 306 23.42 0.50 9.47
CA ALA A 306 24.13 -0.63 8.85
C ALA A 306 25.25 -0.14 7.93
N GLU A 307 26.47 -0.62 8.16
CA GLU A 307 27.65 -0.36 7.31
C GLU A 307 27.85 -1.47 6.27
N SER A 308 27.47 -2.70 6.60
CA SER A 308 27.58 -3.83 5.68
C SER A 308 26.28 -4.05 4.90
N TYR A 309 26.43 -4.46 3.64
CA TYR A 309 25.26 -4.74 2.78
C TYR A 309 24.38 -5.87 3.32
N TRP A 310 24.97 -6.92 3.89
CA TRP A 310 24.23 -8.03 4.47
C TRP A 310 23.38 -7.63 5.68
N LEU A 311 23.93 -6.76 6.53
CA LEU A 311 23.20 -6.20 7.66
C LEU A 311 22.05 -5.28 7.17
N LEU A 312 22.28 -4.54 6.09
CA LEU A 312 21.27 -3.71 5.45
C LEU A 312 20.10 -4.53 4.90
N LEU A 313 20.40 -5.61 4.15
CA LEU A 313 19.39 -6.51 3.60
C LEU A 313 18.55 -7.17 4.70
N SER A 314 19.20 -7.68 5.75
CA SER A 314 18.51 -8.29 6.89
C SER A 314 17.65 -7.27 7.66
N SER A 315 18.17 -6.05 7.85
CA SER A 315 17.43 -4.96 8.50
C SER A 315 16.21 -4.52 7.69
N GLY A 316 16.33 -4.47 6.36
CA GLY A 316 15.21 -4.21 5.46
C GLY A 316 14.12 -5.28 5.60
N MET A 317 14.52 -6.55 5.54
CA MET A 317 13.59 -7.67 5.71
C MET A 317 12.90 -7.64 7.08
N VAL A 318 13.63 -7.36 8.17
CA VAL A 318 13.09 -7.23 9.53
C VAL A 318 12.12 -6.05 9.60
N LEU A 319 12.50 -4.87 9.07
CA LEU A 319 11.60 -3.71 9.04
C LEU A 319 10.29 -4.05 8.34
N GLY A 320 10.36 -4.62 7.14
CA GLY A 320 9.19 -4.98 6.38
C GLY A 320 8.31 -6.01 7.08
N PHE A 321 8.92 -7.10 7.57
CA PHE A 321 8.22 -8.18 8.27
C PHE A 321 7.37 -7.65 9.42
N PHE A 322 7.93 -6.83 10.28
CA PHE A 322 7.22 -6.32 11.43
C PHE A 322 6.28 -5.15 11.09
N LEU A 323 6.72 -4.22 10.27
CA LEU A 323 5.93 -3.01 9.97
C LEU A 323 4.63 -3.33 9.22
N LEU A 324 4.71 -4.20 8.18
CA LEU A 324 3.51 -4.55 7.41
C LEU A 324 2.60 -5.53 8.15
N SER A 325 3.10 -6.29 9.12
CA SER A 325 2.27 -7.15 9.96
C SER A 325 1.36 -6.37 10.91
N ALA A 326 1.75 -5.16 11.31
CA ALA A 326 0.94 -4.29 12.16
C ALA A 326 -0.37 -3.85 11.48
N GLY A 327 -0.39 -3.76 10.15
CA GLY A 327 -1.55 -3.33 9.38
C GLY A 327 -2.80 -4.19 9.61
N PRO A 328 -2.81 -5.47 9.23
CA PRO A 328 -3.96 -6.36 9.44
C PRO A 328 -4.39 -6.45 10.89
N ILE A 329 -3.44 -6.54 11.85
CA ILE A 329 -3.76 -6.60 13.28
C ILE A 329 -4.45 -5.32 13.74
N GLY A 330 -3.92 -4.15 13.31
CA GLY A 330 -4.48 -2.86 13.68
C GLY A 330 -5.82 -2.57 12.99
N PHE A 331 -6.04 -3.02 11.76
CA PHE A 331 -7.34 -2.93 11.08
C PHE A 331 -8.41 -3.75 11.82
N GLN A 332 -8.08 -4.98 12.20
CA GLN A 332 -8.97 -5.83 12.97
C GLN A 332 -9.25 -5.23 14.35
N TYR A 333 -8.22 -4.80 15.08
CA TYR A 333 -8.38 -4.13 16.37
C TYR A 333 -9.24 -2.85 16.25
N GLY A 334 -8.98 -2.04 15.21
CA GLY A 334 -9.78 -0.84 14.94
C GLY A 334 -11.26 -1.14 14.75
N ALA A 335 -11.59 -2.17 13.97
CA ALA A 335 -12.97 -2.62 13.76
C ALA A 335 -13.63 -3.11 15.06
N GLU A 336 -12.90 -3.88 15.85
CA GLU A 336 -13.40 -4.43 17.13
C GLU A 336 -13.73 -3.34 18.17
N ILE A 337 -12.87 -2.30 18.31
CA ILE A 337 -13.08 -1.24 19.31
C ILE A 337 -14.07 -0.16 18.87
N THR A 338 -14.37 -0.08 17.59
CA THR A 338 -15.32 0.91 17.04
C THR A 338 -16.70 0.32 16.76
N TYR A 339 -16.92 -0.97 17.03
CA TYR A 339 -18.23 -1.58 16.89
C TYR A 339 -19.31 -0.76 17.64
N PRO A 340 -20.46 -0.44 17.04
CA PRO A 340 -21.07 -0.99 15.80
C PRO A 340 -20.76 -0.22 14.50
N ALA A 341 -19.74 0.64 14.47
CA ALA A 341 -19.32 1.27 13.22
C ALA A 341 -18.88 0.21 12.19
N SER A 342 -19.04 0.49 10.88
CA SER A 342 -18.60 -0.45 9.85
C SER A 342 -17.06 -0.55 9.81
N GLU A 343 -16.53 -1.74 9.55
CA GLU A 343 -15.10 -1.98 9.38
C GLU A 343 -14.50 -1.08 8.27
N GLY A 344 -15.26 -0.86 7.19
CA GLY A 344 -14.85 0.03 6.11
C GLY A 344 -14.61 1.47 6.56
N THR A 345 -15.41 1.97 7.53
CA THR A 345 -15.24 3.32 8.07
C THR A 345 -13.94 3.41 8.91
N SER A 346 -13.74 2.50 9.86
CA SER A 346 -12.55 2.49 10.70
C SER A 346 -11.27 2.28 9.87
N ASN A 347 -11.25 1.28 9.00
CA ASN A 347 -10.10 0.97 8.16
C ASN A 347 -9.80 2.09 7.15
N GLY A 348 -10.83 2.71 6.57
CA GLY A 348 -10.68 3.87 5.69
C GLY A 348 -10.02 5.06 6.37
N MET A 349 -10.37 5.31 7.64
CA MET A 349 -9.73 6.38 8.44
C MET A 349 -8.26 6.06 8.75
N LEU A 350 -7.93 4.82 9.08
CA LEU A 350 -6.55 4.40 9.32
C LEU A 350 -5.70 4.51 8.05
N LEU A 351 -6.23 4.11 6.89
CA LEU A 351 -5.57 4.28 5.59
C LEU A 351 -5.36 5.75 5.23
N LEU A 352 -6.35 6.61 5.50
CA LEU A 352 -6.23 8.05 5.29
C LEU A 352 -5.09 8.65 6.11
N MET A 353 -4.89 8.20 7.36
CA MET A 353 -3.73 8.60 8.17
C MET A 353 -2.42 8.26 7.46
N GLY A 354 -2.34 7.11 6.78
CA GLY A 354 -1.19 6.71 5.98
C GLY A 354 -0.91 7.63 4.80
N GLN A 355 -1.94 8.12 4.11
CA GLN A 355 -1.75 9.06 3.00
C GLN A 355 -1.23 10.40 3.51
N VAL A 356 -1.85 10.95 4.56
CA VAL A 356 -1.45 12.23 5.15
C VAL A 356 -0.03 12.16 5.72
N SER A 357 0.28 11.10 6.47
CA SER A 357 1.61 10.92 7.05
C SER A 357 2.69 10.65 6.00
N GLY A 358 2.36 9.93 4.93
CA GLY A 358 3.27 9.71 3.82
C GLY A 358 3.72 11.03 3.20
N ILE A 359 2.79 11.94 2.90
CA ILE A 359 3.11 13.29 2.41
C ILE A 359 4.02 14.04 3.41
N ALA A 360 3.59 14.09 4.69
CA ALA A 360 4.32 14.81 5.73
C ALA A 360 5.74 14.27 5.95
N PHE A 361 5.90 12.93 5.93
CA PHE A 361 7.20 12.31 6.22
C PHE A 361 8.13 12.33 5.00
N ILE A 362 7.61 12.16 3.77
CA ILE A 362 8.43 12.31 2.56
C ILE A 362 9.00 13.73 2.49
N PHE A 363 8.16 14.74 2.70
CA PHE A 363 8.58 16.14 2.73
C PHE A 363 9.52 16.44 3.89
N GLY A 364 9.20 15.94 5.09
CA GLY A 364 10.00 16.11 6.29
C GLY A 364 11.40 15.50 6.16
N MET A 365 11.50 14.28 5.57
CA MET A 365 12.81 13.64 5.37
C MET A 365 13.72 14.46 4.47
N ASP A 366 13.22 15.02 3.39
CA ASP A 366 13.98 15.87 2.50
C ASP A 366 14.41 17.17 3.19
N SER A 367 13.50 17.78 3.95
CA SER A 367 13.77 19.04 4.68
C SER A 367 14.88 18.89 5.73
N PHE A 368 15.03 17.72 6.36
CA PHE A 368 16.08 17.42 7.33
C PHE A 368 17.30 16.74 6.71
N LYS A 369 17.34 16.59 5.38
CA LYS A 369 18.48 16.04 4.65
C LYS A 369 19.72 16.91 4.88
N SER A 370 20.85 16.29 5.15
CA SER A 370 22.12 16.98 5.36
C SER A 370 22.59 17.66 4.06
N GLN A 371 22.89 18.94 4.14
CA GLN A 371 23.41 19.71 3.00
C GLN A 371 24.88 19.37 2.69
N LEU A 372 25.61 18.77 3.63
CA LEU A 372 27.04 18.48 3.49
C LEU A 372 27.30 17.21 2.69
N ASP A 373 26.57 16.13 3.03
CA ASP A 373 26.80 14.79 2.50
C ASP A 373 25.55 14.13 1.88
N GLY A 374 24.42 14.85 1.87
CA GLY A 374 23.15 14.32 1.37
C GLY A 374 22.52 13.23 2.26
N SER A 375 23.06 13.00 3.47
CA SER A 375 22.59 11.95 4.37
C SER A 375 21.20 12.25 4.95
N MET A 376 20.34 11.23 5.01
CA MET A 376 19.03 11.27 5.67
C MET A 376 19.07 10.70 7.10
N THR A 377 20.26 10.47 7.68
CA THR A 377 20.39 9.86 9.02
C THR A 377 19.62 10.63 10.09
N ARG A 378 19.62 11.97 10.06
CA ARG A 378 18.87 12.81 11.02
C ARG A 378 17.36 12.54 10.94
N SER A 379 16.82 12.46 9.73
CA SER A 379 15.42 12.16 9.49
C SER A 379 15.05 10.76 9.98
N LEU A 380 15.91 9.77 9.72
CA LEU A 380 15.70 8.39 10.18
C LEU A 380 15.75 8.27 11.70
N VAL A 381 16.67 8.97 12.37
CA VAL A 381 16.75 9.03 13.85
C VAL A 381 15.47 9.64 14.43
N LEU A 382 14.94 10.71 13.82
CA LEU A 382 13.66 11.29 14.22
C LEU A 382 12.52 10.26 14.08
N MET A 383 12.49 9.50 12.97
CA MET A 383 11.50 8.45 12.77
C MET A 383 11.63 7.30 13.77
N ILE A 384 12.85 6.90 14.14
CA ILE A 384 13.07 5.94 15.23
C ILE A 384 12.45 6.48 16.52
N GLY A 385 12.65 7.76 16.84
CA GLY A 385 12.03 8.41 17.99
C GLY A 385 10.50 8.40 17.94
N LEU A 386 9.90 8.65 16.76
CA LEU A 386 8.46 8.55 16.57
C LEU A 386 7.95 7.09 16.70
N MET A 387 8.70 6.11 16.21
CA MET A 387 8.35 4.70 16.39
C MET A 387 8.38 4.28 17.87
N VAL A 388 9.39 4.74 18.63
CA VAL A 388 9.46 4.55 20.09
C VAL A 388 8.24 5.20 20.78
N LEU A 389 7.86 6.41 20.36
CA LEU A 389 6.62 7.05 20.84
C LEU A 389 5.40 6.19 20.52
N GLY A 390 5.30 5.64 19.32
CA GLY A 390 4.24 4.71 18.92
C GLY A 390 4.18 3.45 19.81
N ILE A 391 5.34 2.89 20.19
CA ILE A 391 5.42 1.78 21.15
C ILE A 391 4.86 2.20 22.51
N LEU A 392 5.28 3.35 23.03
CA LEU A 392 4.80 3.86 24.31
C LEU A 392 3.28 4.14 24.29
N MET A 393 2.77 4.66 23.18
CA MET A 393 1.34 4.87 23.00
C MET A 393 0.57 3.55 22.94
N SER A 394 1.11 2.54 22.27
CA SER A 394 0.46 1.24 22.15
C SER A 394 0.28 0.53 23.49
N THR A 395 1.14 0.79 24.50
CA THR A 395 0.98 0.28 25.87
C THR A 395 -0.23 0.87 26.61
N ARG A 396 -0.81 1.97 26.11
CA ARG A 396 -2.01 2.61 26.68
C ARG A 396 -3.31 2.05 26.09
N LEU A 397 -3.24 1.31 25.00
CA LEU A 397 -4.39 0.65 24.40
C LEU A 397 -4.93 -0.47 25.32
N LYS A 398 -6.22 -0.73 25.22
CA LYS A 398 -6.90 -1.79 25.97
C LYS A 398 -7.40 -2.84 24.98
N GLU A 399 -7.26 -4.13 25.37
CA GLU A 399 -7.79 -5.23 24.55
C GLU A 399 -9.29 -5.08 24.28
N SER A 400 -9.72 -5.57 23.12
CA SER A 400 -11.12 -5.52 22.70
C SER A 400 -12.00 -6.33 23.65
N LYS A 401 -13.11 -5.73 24.09
CA LYS A 401 -14.12 -6.39 24.91
C LYS A 401 -14.84 -7.54 24.16
N ILE A 402 -14.79 -7.55 22.85
CA ILE A 402 -15.40 -8.61 22.03
C ILE A 402 -14.59 -9.90 22.23
N LEU A 403 -13.26 -9.81 22.17
CA LEU A 403 -12.37 -10.97 22.39
C LEU A 403 -12.40 -11.50 23.82
N SER A 404 -12.57 -10.63 24.81
CA SER A 404 -12.63 -11.05 26.21
C SER A 404 -13.92 -11.81 26.54
N ARG A 405 -15.04 -11.54 25.84
CA ARG A 405 -16.32 -12.25 26.03
C ARG A 405 -16.37 -13.63 25.37
N GLU A 406 -15.51 -13.88 24.37
CA GLU A 406 -15.41 -15.20 23.75
C GLU A 406 -14.39 -16.12 24.44
N ALA A 407 -13.65 -15.60 25.42
CA ALA A 407 -12.66 -16.35 26.19
C ALA A 407 -13.19 -16.86 27.52
N ASP A 408 -14.33 -16.31 28.00
CA ASP A 408 -15.12 -16.79 29.15
C ASP A 408 -16.28 -17.71 28.68
#